data_ace2cae48319adc04e0d859901018f9e
#
_entry.id   ace2cae48319adc04e0d859901018f9e
#
_cell.length_a   1.000
_cell.length_b   1.000
_cell.length_c   1.000
_cell.angle_alpha   90.00
_cell.angle_beta   90.00
_cell.angle_gamma   90.00
#
_symmetry.space_group_name_H-M   'P 1'
#
loop_
_entity.id
_entity.type
_entity.pdbx_description
1 polymer ?
#
loop_
_entity_poly.entity_id
_entity_poly.type
_entity_poly.pdbx_seq_one_letter_code
_entity_poly.pdbx_strand_id
1 'polypeptide(L)'
;MVVTSVVEKRLGALPVAAEFLRRLDVAGIVDEVCPGGASAYLTHGQVIEALVVNRLTSPAPLVRVGDWARTWAVEEVFGIEPALLNDDRLARALDAIAPELDRIAGTVGARAIAEFGIDVSRLHWDMTSMSVHGAFPAGDQDEQYPVIGYGHPKDRRVDLKQVQAGLAVSADGGIPVHARVFDGGAAEVSQVVGAMKDLQGMAGAREFLMVADSKPVSYTNVTALLAAGVDFIAPVPAAQVKDELYAALDLAQAQAVDWVPERDAGKPATERESYRVLEDTHTMAGRRKRDPVHRVRRILVHSTAVAAGQRRAREKRLARAREEMDRLAGAAGGRHYGTHQKITVRIGVIAAKRYVTSCLRWTITGGEGEPCALQWHFDQDVLAAEAAADGWWALLTSIPAEQAGPDQILVHYKGQGTVERRYHDFKGPLAVAPVFVQHNRRVAALIQVICLALLVFSLIERQVRRALGAEQTMIGLYPDNRRVRPTGRMIFYHLGELTLRIGNTTDPPTVQITRGVQLHLLDLLGTDITRTRWPQT
;
A
#
# COMPACT_ATOMS: atom_id res chain seq x y z
N MET A 1 -36.81 20.76 -41.49
CA MET A 1 -35.49 20.44 -40.90
C MET A 1 -35.77 19.71 -39.59
N VAL A 2 -35.69 18.36 -39.57
CA VAL A 2 -35.87 17.57 -38.34
C VAL A 2 -34.60 17.75 -37.52
N VAL A 3 -34.69 18.45 -36.39
CA VAL A 3 -33.57 18.57 -35.45
C VAL A 3 -33.42 17.22 -34.81
N THR A 4 -32.46 16.45 -35.28
CA THR A 4 -32.05 15.19 -34.67
C THR A 4 -31.21 15.51 -33.42
N SER A 5 -31.79 15.35 -32.24
CA SER A 5 -31.02 15.47 -31.00
C SER A 5 -30.06 14.28 -30.87
N VAL A 6 -28.76 14.53 -30.98
CA VAL A 6 -27.72 13.54 -30.68
C VAL A 6 -27.31 13.72 -29.24
N VAL A 7 -27.39 12.66 -28.47
CA VAL A 7 -26.89 12.64 -27.08
C VAL A 7 -25.49 11.99 -27.07
N GLU A 8 -24.54 12.66 -26.47
CA GLU A 8 -23.19 12.12 -26.25
C GLU A 8 -22.98 11.85 -24.76
N LYS A 9 -22.63 10.61 -24.42
CA LYS A 9 -22.33 10.18 -23.07
C LYS A 9 -20.85 9.73 -22.98
N ARG A 10 -20.23 9.88 -21.84
CA ARG A 10 -18.92 9.30 -21.59
C ARG A 10 -19.06 7.78 -21.50
N LEU A 11 -18.32 7.04 -22.31
CA LEU A 11 -18.25 5.59 -22.26
C LEU A 11 -17.09 5.15 -21.34
N GLY A 12 -15.92 5.72 -21.56
CA GLY A 12 -14.75 5.44 -20.76
C GLY A 12 -14.41 3.95 -20.71
N ALA A 13 -13.99 3.50 -19.54
CA ALA A 13 -13.68 2.11 -19.27
C ALA A 13 -14.91 1.26 -18.85
N LEU A 14 -16.15 1.79 -18.97
CA LEU A 14 -17.37 1.07 -18.54
C LEU A 14 -17.49 -0.34 -19.13
N PRO A 15 -17.35 -0.56 -20.47
CA PRO A 15 -17.47 -1.90 -21.04
C PRO A 15 -16.40 -2.87 -20.54
N VAL A 16 -15.17 -2.38 -20.37
CA VAL A 16 -14.06 -3.18 -19.83
C VAL A 16 -14.36 -3.56 -18.39
N ALA A 17 -14.76 -2.60 -17.55
CA ALA A 17 -15.10 -2.86 -16.15
C ALA A 17 -16.26 -3.83 -16.00
N ALA A 18 -17.31 -3.69 -16.83
CA ALA A 18 -18.45 -4.61 -16.85
C ALA A 18 -18.03 -6.05 -17.15
N GLU A 19 -17.15 -6.26 -18.13
CA GLU A 19 -16.65 -7.59 -18.47
C GLU A 19 -15.88 -8.23 -17.30
N PHE A 20 -15.00 -7.46 -16.62
CA PHE A 20 -14.26 -7.97 -15.46
C PHE A 20 -15.18 -8.25 -14.26
N LEU A 21 -16.16 -7.39 -13.99
CA LEU A 21 -17.15 -7.60 -12.92
C LEU A 21 -17.99 -8.84 -13.16
N ARG A 22 -18.45 -9.04 -14.41
CA ARG A 22 -19.19 -10.24 -14.82
C ARG A 22 -18.35 -11.52 -14.65
N ARG A 23 -17.08 -11.52 -15.02
CA ARG A 23 -16.17 -12.67 -14.83
C ARG A 23 -15.93 -12.95 -13.36
N LEU A 24 -15.86 -11.92 -12.53
CA LEU A 24 -15.76 -12.04 -11.08
C LEU A 24 -17.09 -12.43 -10.42
N ASP A 25 -18.21 -12.29 -11.15
CA ASP A 25 -19.57 -12.55 -10.65
C ASP A 25 -19.89 -11.73 -9.39
N VAL A 26 -19.49 -10.44 -9.39
CA VAL A 26 -19.64 -9.60 -8.20
C VAL A 26 -21.11 -9.41 -7.83
N ALA A 27 -21.98 -9.14 -8.79
CA ALA A 27 -23.40 -8.97 -8.52
C ALA A 27 -24.03 -10.26 -8.00
N GLY A 28 -23.77 -11.42 -8.64
CA GLY A 28 -24.30 -12.71 -8.20
C GLY A 28 -23.85 -13.09 -6.78
N ILE A 29 -22.56 -12.92 -6.46
CA ILE A 29 -22.01 -13.20 -5.13
C ILE A 29 -22.68 -12.31 -4.07
N VAL A 30 -22.85 -11.01 -4.36
CA VAL A 30 -23.50 -10.08 -3.42
C VAL A 30 -24.96 -10.43 -3.23
N ASP A 31 -25.70 -10.74 -4.31
CA ASP A 31 -27.13 -11.02 -4.25
C ASP A 31 -27.44 -12.38 -3.60
N GLU A 32 -26.53 -13.37 -3.72
CA GLU A 32 -26.64 -14.63 -2.99
C GLU A 32 -26.54 -14.43 -1.46
N VAL A 33 -25.61 -13.56 -1.04
CA VAL A 33 -25.32 -13.33 0.37
C VAL A 33 -26.28 -12.30 0.99
N CYS A 34 -26.67 -11.31 0.19
CA CYS A 34 -27.51 -10.19 0.62
C CYS A 34 -28.72 -10.05 -0.35
N PRO A 35 -29.69 -10.97 -0.32
CA PRO A 35 -30.81 -10.92 -1.25
C PRO A 35 -31.65 -9.65 -1.07
N GLY A 36 -31.99 -9.01 -2.17
CA GLY A 36 -32.88 -7.84 -2.19
C GLY A 36 -34.34 -8.22 -1.94
N GLY A 37 -35.16 -7.25 -1.54
CA GLY A 37 -36.61 -7.46 -1.45
C GLY A 37 -37.24 -7.73 -2.85
N ALA A 38 -38.28 -8.56 -2.90
CA ALA A 38 -38.95 -8.97 -4.16
C ALA A 38 -39.49 -7.80 -5.04
N SER A 39 -39.67 -6.61 -4.47
CA SER A 39 -40.14 -5.40 -5.17
C SER A 39 -39.00 -4.43 -5.51
N ALA A 40 -37.75 -4.82 -5.33
CA ALA A 40 -36.62 -3.93 -5.58
C ALA A 40 -36.33 -3.79 -7.09
N TYR A 41 -36.32 -2.57 -7.62
CA TYR A 41 -35.95 -2.28 -9.02
C TYR A 41 -34.50 -2.60 -9.36
N LEU A 42 -33.60 -2.53 -8.36
CA LEU A 42 -32.20 -2.93 -8.47
C LEU A 42 -31.85 -3.87 -7.33
N THR A 43 -31.04 -4.88 -7.64
CA THR A 43 -30.45 -5.74 -6.63
C THR A 43 -29.34 -5.02 -5.86
N HIS A 44 -28.91 -5.55 -4.71
CA HIS A 44 -27.75 -5.02 -4.00
C HIS A 44 -26.47 -5.19 -4.82
N GLY A 45 -26.33 -6.33 -5.52
CA GLY A 45 -25.18 -6.60 -6.38
C GLY A 45 -25.03 -5.58 -7.50
N GLN A 46 -26.12 -5.26 -8.22
CA GLN A 46 -26.11 -4.23 -9.26
C GLN A 46 -25.69 -2.85 -8.71
N VAL A 47 -26.17 -2.49 -7.51
CA VAL A 47 -25.77 -1.23 -6.87
C VAL A 47 -24.29 -1.23 -6.49
N ILE A 48 -23.78 -2.35 -5.98
CA ILE A 48 -22.35 -2.48 -5.63
C ILE A 48 -21.48 -2.40 -6.89
N GLU A 49 -21.86 -3.06 -8.00
CA GLU A 49 -21.14 -2.91 -9.28
C GLU A 49 -21.13 -1.45 -9.77
N ALA A 50 -22.27 -0.76 -9.70
CA ALA A 50 -22.33 0.67 -10.06
C ALA A 50 -21.37 1.52 -9.20
N LEU A 51 -21.28 1.25 -7.90
CA LEU A 51 -20.34 1.93 -7.02
C LEU A 51 -18.87 1.60 -7.36
N VAL A 52 -18.56 0.33 -7.65
CA VAL A 52 -17.22 -0.09 -8.10
C VAL A 52 -16.81 0.67 -9.36
N VAL A 53 -17.70 0.71 -10.35
CA VAL A 53 -17.42 1.36 -11.63
C VAL A 53 -17.33 2.88 -11.50
N ASN A 54 -18.15 3.48 -10.62
CA ASN A 54 -18.00 4.90 -10.29
C ASN A 54 -16.58 5.19 -9.75
N ARG A 55 -16.04 4.34 -8.87
CA ARG A 55 -14.68 4.49 -8.36
C ARG A 55 -13.60 4.32 -9.43
N LEU A 56 -13.82 3.44 -10.40
CA LEU A 56 -12.90 3.19 -11.51
C LEU A 56 -12.86 4.32 -12.54
N THR A 57 -13.95 5.06 -12.71
CA THR A 57 -14.13 6.02 -13.82
C THR A 57 -14.08 7.48 -13.37
N SER A 58 -14.94 7.85 -12.43
CA SER A 58 -15.04 9.22 -11.92
C SER A 58 -15.57 9.20 -10.48
N PRO A 59 -14.69 8.97 -9.49
CA PRO A 59 -15.10 8.88 -8.09
C PRO A 59 -15.95 10.06 -7.64
N ALA A 60 -17.15 9.77 -7.14
CA ALA A 60 -18.12 10.79 -6.70
C ALA A 60 -18.61 10.48 -5.28
N PRO A 61 -18.98 11.49 -4.47
CA PRO A 61 -19.76 11.28 -3.25
C PRO A 61 -21.08 10.56 -3.56
N LEU A 62 -21.61 9.77 -2.62
CA LEU A 62 -22.82 8.96 -2.85
C LEU A 62 -23.98 9.80 -3.42
N VAL A 63 -24.21 11.00 -2.89
CA VAL A 63 -25.25 11.93 -3.35
C VAL A 63 -25.09 12.37 -4.81
N ARG A 64 -23.90 12.20 -5.41
CA ARG A 64 -23.60 12.58 -6.81
C ARG A 64 -23.46 11.39 -7.76
N VAL A 65 -23.65 10.17 -7.29
CA VAL A 65 -23.52 8.97 -8.13
C VAL A 65 -24.60 8.93 -9.22
N GLY A 66 -25.83 9.36 -8.92
CA GLY A 66 -26.88 9.51 -9.91
C GLY A 66 -26.54 10.56 -11.01
N ASP A 67 -25.91 11.68 -10.65
CA ASP A 67 -25.45 12.69 -11.60
C ASP A 67 -24.32 12.15 -12.50
N TRP A 68 -23.38 11.41 -11.92
CA TRP A 68 -22.36 10.69 -12.67
C TRP A 68 -23.01 9.73 -13.67
N ALA A 69 -23.96 8.90 -13.25
CA ALA A 69 -24.61 7.92 -14.10
C ALA A 69 -25.37 8.55 -15.28
N ARG A 70 -25.95 9.77 -15.12
CA ARG A 70 -26.61 10.51 -16.21
C ARG A 70 -25.64 10.96 -17.29
N THR A 71 -24.41 11.28 -16.94
CA THR A 71 -23.40 11.79 -17.87
C THR A 71 -22.53 10.69 -18.48
N TRP A 72 -22.55 9.50 -17.87
CA TRP A 72 -21.85 8.31 -18.35
C TRP A 72 -22.84 7.31 -18.95
N ALA A 73 -22.36 6.42 -19.80
CA ALA A 73 -23.17 5.39 -20.45
C ALA A 73 -23.51 4.20 -19.52
N VAL A 74 -23.93 4.51 -18.28
CA VAL A 74 -24.22 3.49 -17.25
C VAL A 74 -25.47 2.69 -17.63
N GLU A 75 -26.51 3.36 -18.08
CA GLU A 75 -27.74 2.71 -18.51
C GLU A 75 -27.51 1.80 -19.71
N GLU A 76 -26.70 2.25 -20.66
CA GLU A 76 -26.41 1.51 -21.89
C GLU A 76 -25.55 0.27 -21.65
N VAL A 77 -24.63 0.33 -20.65
CA VAL A 77 -23.69 -0.76 -20.36
C VAL A 77 -24.22 -1.72 -19.30
N PHE A 78 -24.86 -1.20 -18.24
CA PHE A 78 -25.30 -1.97 -17.09
C PHE A 78 -26.83 -2.15 -17.00
N GLY A 79 -27.60 -1.48 -17.85
CA GLY A 79 -29.08 -1.51 -17.78
C GLY A 79 -29.65 -0.79 -16.56
N ILE A 80 -28.85 0.06 -15.89
CA ILE A 80 -29.22 0.75 -14.66
C ILE A 80 -29.69 2.17 -14.98
N GLU A 81 -30.97 2.46 -14.75
CA GLU A 81 -31.51 3.80 -14.86
C GLU A 81 -30.85 4.74 -13.82
N PRO A 82 -30.27 5.88 -14.24
CA PRO A 82 -29.57 6.80 -13.36
C PRO A 82 -30.36 7.32 -12.15
N ALA A 83 -31.69 7.47 -12.32
CA ALA A 83 -32.58 7.93 -11.26
C ALA A 83 -32.70 6.94 -10.09
N LEU A 84 -32.43 5.66 -10.33
CA LEU A 84 -32.44 4.63 -9.30
C LEU A 84 -31.19 4.63 -8.40
N LEU A 85 -30.11 5.30 -8.82
CA LEU A 85 -28.86 5.42 -8.06
C LEU A 85 -28.86 6.66 -7.14
N ASN A 86 -29.90 6.80 -6.34
CA ASN A 86 -29.98 7.85 -5.33
C ASN A 86 -29.24 7.44 -4.04
N ASP A 87 -28.94 8.41 -3.19
CA ASP A 87 -28.13 8.23 -1.98
C ASP A 87 -28.76 7.25 -0.96
N ASP A 88 -30.09 7.22 -0.86
CA ASP A 88 -30.81 6.29 0.02
C ASP A 88 -30.68 4.84 -0.48
N ARG A 89 -30.78 4.61 -1.78
CA ARG A 89 -30.57 3.28 -2.37
C ARG A 89 -29.14 2.81 -2.18
N LEU A 90 -28.18 3.68 -2.43
CA LEU A 90 -26.75 3.38 -2.24
C LEU A 90 -26.45 3.08 -0.76
N ALA A 91 -26.99 3.89 0.15
CA ALA A 91 -26.82 3.67 1.58
C ALA A 91 -27.41 2.33 2.06
N ARG A 92 -28.61 1.95 1.56
CA ARG A 92 -29.22 0.64 1.87
C ARG A 92 -28.39 -0.54 1.34
N ALA A 93 -27.80 -0.41 0.17
CA ALA A 93 -26.92 -1.46 -0.35
C ALA A 93 -25.66 -1.61 0.50
N LEU A 94 -25.04 -0.49 0.94
CA LEU A 94 -23.90 -0.52 1.86
C LEU A 94 -24.30 -1.12 3.23
N ASP A 95 -25.47 -0.79 3.77
CA ASP A 95 -25.98 -1.38 5.00
C ASP A 95 -26.21 -2.90 4.87
N ALA A 96 -26.71 -3.35 3.71
CA ALA A 96 -26.96 -4.75 3.45
C ALA A 96 -25.69 -5.61 3.38
N ILE A 97 -24.62 -5.08 2.73
CA ILE A 97 -23.36 -5.82 2.60
C ILE A 97 -22.50 -5.74 3.86
N ALA A 98 -22.72 -4.75 4.75
CA ALA A 98 -21.86 -4.51 5.90
C ALA A 98 -21.66 -5.73 6.82
N PRO A 99 -22.67 -6.57 7.13
CA PRO A 99 -22.47 -7.78 7.92
C PRO A 99 -21.66 -8.88 7.22
N GLU A 100 -21.57 -8.86 5.89
CA GLU A 100 -21.08 -9.94 5.05
C GLU A 100 -19.77 -9.59 4.32
N LEU A 101 -19.07 -8.52 4.74
CA LEU A 101 -17.89 -8.00 4.03
C LEU A 101 -16.80 -9.06 3.86
N ASP A 102 -16.47 -9.80 4.91
CA ASP A 102 -15.42 -10.83 4.88
C ASP A 102 -15.81 -11.99 3.92
N ARG A 103 -17.09 -12.38 3.92
CA ARG A 103 -17.60 -13.43 3.04
C ARG A 103 -17.57 -12.99 1.57
N ILE A 104 -18.05 -11.79 1.26
CA ILE A 104 -18.02 -11.22 -0.09
C ILE A 104 -16.57 -11.10 -0.57
N ALA A 105 -15.68 -10.50 0.25
CA ALA A 105 -14.28 -10.32 -0.10
C ALA A 105 -13.57 -11.66 -0.37
N GLY A 106 -13.80 -12.65 0.51
CA GLY A 106 -13.22 -13.98 0.37
C GLY A 106 -13.71 -14.71 -0.87
N THR A 107 -15.01 -14.66 -1.16
CA THR A 107 -15.61 -15.33 -2.34
C THR A 107 -15.16 -14.69 -3.63
N VAL A 108 -15.18 -13.34 -3.73
CA VAL A 108 -14.70 -12.63 -4.92
C VAL A 108 -13.19 -12.84 -5.12
N GLY A 109 -12.41 -12.83 -4.04
CA GLY A 109 -10.97 -13.12 -4.10
C GLY A 109 -10.66 -14.53 -4.60
N ALA A 110 -11.35 -15.55 -4.08
CA ALA A 110 -11.23 -16.93 -4.55
C ALA A 110 -11.65 -17.07 -6.03
N ARG A 111 -12.73 -16.41 -6.42
CA ARG A 111 -13.17 -16.35 -7.83
C ARG A 111 -12.11 -15.69 -8.72
N ALA A 112 -11.51 -14.59 -8.28
CA ALA A 112 -10.44 -13.92 -9.02
C ALA A 112 -9.22 -14.84 -9.23
N ILE A 113 -8.80 -15.56 -8.17
CA ILE A 113 -7.69 -16.52 -8.24
C ILE A 113 -7.97 -17.60 -9.29
N ALA A 114 -9.17 -18.19 -9.24
CA ALA A 114 -9.56 -19.27 -10.16
C ALA A 114 -9.72 -18.79 -11.59
N GLU A 115 -10.48 -17.71 -11.80
CA GLU A 115 -10.86 -17.20 -13.14
C GLU A 115 -9.68 -16.62 -13.91
N PHE A 116 -8.79 -15.88 -13.22
CA PHE A 116 -7.66 -15.22 -13.87
C PHE A 116 -6.33 -15.98 -13.71
N GLY A 117 -6.32 -17.15 -13.07
CA GLY A 117 -5.13 -17.95 -12.85
C GLY A 117 -4.05 -17.17 -12.12
N ILE A 118 -4.41 -16.54 -10.99
CA ILE A 118 -3.48 -15.72 -10.21
C ILE A 118 -2.58 -16.64 -9.38
N ASP A 119 -1.28 -16.44 -9.49
CA ASP A 119 -0.31 -17.14 -8.63
C ASP A 119 -0.32 -16.50 -7.23
N VAL A 120 -0.75 -17.29 -6.25
CA VAL A 120 -0.81 -16.92 -4.83
C VAL A 120 0.29 -17.58 -4.00
N SER A 121 1.28 -18.20 -4.64
CA SER A 121 2.42 -18.81 -3.94
C SER A 121 3.21 -17.80 -3.10
N ARG A 122 3.11 -16.51 -3.42
CA ARG A 122 3.72 -15.42 -2.67
C ARG A 122 2.76 -14.24 -2.54
N LEU A 123 2.43 -13.90 -1.31
CA LEU A 123 1.51 -12.83 -0.95
C LEU A 123 2.21 -11.76 -0.11
N HIS A 124 2.05 -10.51 -0.50
CA HIS A 124 2.54 -9.34 0.22
C HIS A 124 1.42 -8.77 1.07
N TRP A 125 1.62 -8.70 2.38
CA TRP A 125 0.68 -8.11 3.33
C TRP A 125 1.18 -6.77 3.85
N ASP A 126 0.31 -5.78 3.87
CA ASP A 126 0.54 -4.50 4.55
C ASP A 126 -0.80 -3.88 4.96
N MET A 127 -0.74 -2.91 5.89
CA MET A 127 -1.89 -2.12 6.33
C MET A 127 -1.66 -0.64 6.09
N THR A 128 -2.74 0.08 5.80
CA THR A 128 -2.71 1.54 5.66
C THR A 128 -3.85 2.21 6.42
N SER A 129 -3.58 3.42 6.94
CA SER A 129 -4.60 4.26 7.56
C SER A 129 -5.23 5.20 6.54
N MET A 130 -6.49 5.52 6.76
CA MET A 130 -7.26 6.51 6.01
C MET A 130 -7.92 7.47 6.98
N SER A 131 -7.62 8.76 6.84
CA SER A 131 -8.23 9.81 7.65
C SER A 131 -9.68 10.02 7.25
N VAL A 132 -10.56 10.14 8.23
CA VAL A 132 -12.00 10.31 8.05
C VAL A 132 -12.43 11.66 8.63
N HIS A 133 -13.24 12.39 7.86
CA HIS A 133 -13.81 13.66 8.30
C HIS A 133 -15.21 13.43 8.88
N GLY A 134 -15.44 13.89 10.09
CA GLY A 134 -16.71 13.75 10.81
C GLY A 134 -16.47 13.55 12.31
N ALA A 135 -17.52 13.74 13.10
CA ALA A 135 -17.43 13.63 14.55
C ALA A 135 -17.26 12.18 15.02
N PHE A 136 -18.01 11.24 14.45
CA PHE A 136 -18.05 9.83 14.83
C PHE A 136 -17.96 9.61 16.34
N PRO A 137 -18.95 10.09 17.13
CA PRO A 137 -18.93 9.92 18.59
C PRO A 137 -18.87 8.42 18.94
N ALA A 138 -18.15 8.07 20.00
CA ALA A 138 -17.99 6.66 20.38
C ALA A 138 -19.33 5.99 20.69
N GLY A 139 -20.28 6.71 21.32
CA GLY A 139 -21.61 6.18 21.65
C GLY A 139 -22.55 5.97 20.46
N ASP A 140 -22.22 6.53 19.29
CA ASP A 140 -23.03 6.42 18.07
C ASP A 140 -22.48 5.37 17.09
N GLN A 141 -21.34 4.74 17.42
CA GLN A 141 -20.73 3.73 16.58
C GLN A 141 -21.20 2.33 16.98
N ASP A 142 -21.48 1.52 15.97
CA ASP A 142 -21.86 0.13 16.16
C ASP A 142 -20.59 -0.71 16.43
N GLU A 143 -20.52 -1.35 17.60
CA GLU A 143 -19.35 -2.13 18.06
C GLU A 143 -19.07 -3.38 17.23
N GLN A 144 -20.03 -3.82 16.40
CA GLN A 144 -19.85 -4.96 15.50
C GLN A 144 -18.98 -4.63 14.27
N TYR A 145 -18.75 -3.35 14.00
CA TYR A 145 -17.99 -2.87 12.85
C TYR A 145 -16.76 -2.09 13.27
N PRO A 146 -15.76 -1.95 12.35
CA PRO A 146 -14.55 -1.21 12.64
C PRO A 146 -14.81 0.17 13.22
N VAL A 147 -14.23 0.44 14.38
CA VAL A 147 -14.40 1.71 15.10
C VAL A 147 -13.54 2.80 14.46
N ILE A 148 -14.17 3.91 14.12
CA ILE A 148 -13.49 5.11 13.62
C ILE A 148 -12.94 5.87 14.80
N GLY A 149 -11.63 5.86 14.97
CA GLY A 149 -10.94 6.38 16.14
C GLY A 149 -9.60 7.01 15.82
N TYR A 150 -8.98 7.61 16.83
CA TYR A 150 -7.62 8.11 16.71
C TYR A 150 -6.61 6.96 16.69
N GLY A 151 -5.46 7.20 16.02
CA GLY A 151 -4.39 6.23 15.91
C GLY A 151 -3.08 6.88 15.45
N HIS A 152 -2.24 6.11 14.78
CA HIS A 152 -0.97 6.59 14.20
C HIS A 152 -1.10 6.72 12.68
N PRO A 153 -1.64 7.84 12.17
CA PRO A 153 -1.91 8.01 10.74
C PRO A 153 -0.62 8.10 9.92
N LYS A 154 -0.56 7.33 8.82
CA LYS A 154 0.59 7.36 7.88
C LYS A 154 0.71 8.73 7.17
N ASP A 155 -0.36 9.50 7.07
CA ASP A 155 -0.40 10.88 6.52
C ASP A 155 -0.09 11.98 7.55
N ARG A 156 0.22 11.60 8.81
CA ARG A 156 0.53 12.48 9.94
C ARG A 156 -0.61 13.41 10.38
N ARG A 157 -1.85 13.15 9.97
CA ARG A 157 -3.04 13.89 10.37
C ARG A 157 -3.58 13.37 11.72
N VAL A 158 -2.77 13.57 12.78
CA VAL A 158 -3.11 13.15 14.15
C VAL A 158 -4.34 13.87 14.73
N ASP A 159 -4.76 14.95 14.09
CA ASP A 159 -5.96 15.74 14.37
C ASP A 159 -7.25 15.08 13.86
N LEU A 160 -7.16 14.11 12.94
CA LEU A 160 -8.30 13.41 12.37
C LEU A 160 -8.44 11.99 12.93
N LYS A 161 -9.68 11.54 13.03
CA LYS A 161 -9.98 10.12 13.22
C LYS A 161 -9.64 9.34 11.95
N GLN A 162 -9.39 8.06 12.10
CA GLN A 162 -9.02 7.18 11.00
C GLN A 162 -9.70 5.82 11.10
N VAL A 163 -9.63 5.07 10.03
CA VAL A 163 -9.89 3.64 9.92
C VAL A 163 -8.71 3.04 9.16
N GLN A 164 -8.48 1.74 9.30
CA GLN A 164 -7.37 1.07 8.61
C GLN A 164 -7.89 0.03 7.63
N ALA A 165 -7.16 -0.16 6.53
CA ALA A 165 -7.37 -1.26 5.59
C ALA A 165 -6.09 -2.08 5.44
N GLY A 166 -6.22 -3.40 5.51
CA GLY A 166 -5.18 -4.36 5.20
C GLY A 166 -5.42 -4.97 3.83
N LEU A 167 -4.36 -5.14 3.05
CA LEU A 167 -4.40 -5.79 1.74
C LEU A 167 -3.40 -6.94 1.69
N ALA A 168 -3.85 -8.09 1.18
CA ALA A 168 -2.94 -9.13 0.71
C ALA A 168 -2.89 -9.09 -0.81
N VAL A 169 -1.70 -8.86 -1.32
CA VAL A 169 -1.44 -8.58 -2.74
C VAL A 169 -0.55 -9.67 -3.31
N SER A 170 -0.97 -10.33 -4.40
CA SER A 170 -0.17 -11.33 -5.09
C SER A 170 1.09 -10.71 -5.71
N ALA A 171 2.20 -11.45 -5.68
CA ALA A 171 3.41 -11.08 -6.43
C ALA A 171 3.17 -11.10 -7.95
N ASP A 172 2.22 -11.91 -8.43
CA ASP A 172 1.80 -11.99 -9.82
C ASP A 172 0.88 -10.83 -10.21
N GLY A 173 1.48 -9.74 -10.67
CA GLY A 173 0.77 -8.57 -11.17
C GLY A 173 0.25 -7.62 -10.09
N GLY A 174 0.50 -7.89 -8.82
CA GLY A 174 0.05 -7.02 -7.74
C GLY A 174 -1.46 -7.03 -7.54
N ILE A 175 -2.10 -8.20 -7.61
CA ILE A 175 -3.55 -8.32 -7.46
C ILE A 175 -3.93 -8.40 -5.98
N PRO A 176 -4.78 -7.50 -5.46
CA PRO A 176 -5.28 -7.57 -4.09
C PRO A 176 -6.33 -8.69 -3.98
N VAL A 177 -5.88 -9.89 -3.60
CA VAL A 177 -6.72 -11.07 -3.48
C VAL A 177 -7.53 -11.11 -2.18
N HIS A 178 -7.10 -10.36 -1.18
CA HIS A 178 -7.82 -10.22 0.08
C HIS A 178 -7.70 -8.78 0.59
N ALA A 179 -8.80 -8.28 1.18
CA ALA A 179 -8.88 -6.95 1.78
C ALA A 179 -9.75 -7.01 3.03
N ARG A 180 -9.34 -6.32 4.09
CA ARG A 180 -10.11 -6.21 5.33
C ARG A 180 -10.00 -4.83 5.94
N VAL A 181 -11.07 -4.36 6.55
CA VAL A 181 -11.14 -3.08 7.25
C VAL A 181 -11.00 -3.30 8.75
N PHE A 182 -10.22 -2.46 9.42
CA PHE A 182 -9.90 -2.56 10.84
C PHE A 182 -10.16 -1.23 11.56
N ASP A 183 -10.28 -1.30 12.88
CA ASP A 183 -10.40 -0.12 13.75
C ASP A 183 -9.27 0.89 13.47
N GLY A 184 -9.58 2.18 13.64
CA GLY A 184 -8.58 3.24 13.49
C GLY A 184 -7.39 3.12 14.43
N GLY A 185 -7.62 2.59 15.63
CA GLY A 185 -6.57 2.32 16.62
C GLY A 185 -5.95 0.92 16.53
N ALA A 186 -6.32 0.09 15.55
CA ALA A 186 -5.82 -1.28 15.46
C ALA A 186 -4.29 -1.33 15.33
N ALA A 187 -3.65 -2.16 16.15
CA ALA A 187 -2.22 -2.42 16.04
C ALA A 187 -1.97 -3.45 14.93
N GLU A 188 -1.21 -3.10 13.91
CA GLU A 188 -0.88 -3.99 12.78
C GLU A 188 -0.33 -5.35 13.24
N VAL A 189 0.51 -5.36 14.29
CA VAL A 189 1.10 -6.58 14.86
C VAL A 189 0.04 -7.60 15.25
N SER A 190 -1.12 -7.17 15.77
CA SER A 190 -2.19 -8.06 16.20
C SER A 190 -3.05 -8.60 15.05
N GLN A 191 -2.96 -8.02 13.86
CA GLN A 191 -3.77 -8.43 12.71
C GLN A 191 -3.10 -9.51 11.83
N VAL A 192 -1.80 -9.72 11.97
CA VAL A 192 -1.01 -10.66 11.14
C VAL A 192 -1.57 -12.10 11.20
N VAL A 193 -1.89 -12.60 12.39
CA VAL A 193 -2.39 -13.98 12.56
C VAL A 193 -3.79 -14.13 11.95
N GLY A 194 -4.65 -13.11 12.10
CA GLY A 194 -5.97 -13.09 11.46
C GLY A 194 -5.86 -13.15 9.94
N ALA A 195 -5.07 -12.25 9.37
CA ALA A 195 -4.81 -12.21 7.93
C ALA A 195 -4.24 -13.54 7.39
N MET A 196 -3.27 -14.13 8.09
CA MET A 196 -2.73 -15.45 7.74
C MET A 196 -3.83 -16.52 7.65
N LYS A 197 -4.73 -16.58 8.64
CA LYS A 197 -5.82 -17.58 8.65
C LYS A 197 -6.80 -17.37 7.50
N ASP A 198 -7.17 -16.11 7.23
CA ASP A 198 -8.04 -15.77 6.11
C ASP A 198 -7.41 -16.20 4.78
N LEU A 199 -6.11 -15.93 4.60
CA LEU A 199 -5.34 -16.32 3.41
C LEU A 199 -5.22 -17.84 3.28
N GLN A 200 -5.00 -18.57 4.37
CA GLN A 200 -5.01 -20.04 4.35
C GLN A 200 -6.37 -20.59 3.92
N GLY A 201 -7.46 -20.02 4.43
CA GLY A 201 -8.82 -20.40 4.02
C GLY A 201 -9.03 -20.20 2.51
N MET A 202 -8.49 -19.13 1.93
CA MET A 202 -8.59 -18.82 0.49
C MET A 202 -7.63 -19.68 -0.37
N ALA A 203 -6.41 -19.92 0.11
CA ALA A 203 -5.43 -20.73 -0.60
C ALA A 203 -5.79 -22.22 -0.62
N GLY A 204 -6.62 -22.67 0.32
CA GLY A 204 -6.95 -24.07 0.52
C GLY A 204 -5.71 -24.89 0.91
N ALA A 205 -5.44 -25.97 0.20
CA ALA A 205 -4.27 -26.83 0.43
C ALA A 205 -2.96 -26.28 -0.18
N ARG A 206 -2.97 -25.11 -0.77
CA ARG A 206 -1.77 -24.51 -1.40
C ARG A 206 -0.88 -23.87 -0.34
N GLU A 207 0.39 -24.19 -0.38
CA GLU A 207 1.41 -23.48 0.39
C GLU A 207 1.62 -22.07 -0.17
N PHE A 208 1.83 -21.10 0.69
CA PHE A 208 2.17 -19.73 0.28
C PHE A 208 3.19 -19.11 1.21
N LEU A 209 3.97 -18.20 0.64
CA LEU A 209 4.93 -17.36 1.35
C LEU A 209 4.27 -16.03 1.69
N MET A 210 4.25 -15.68 2.98
CA MET A 210 3.80 -14.38 3.44
C MET A 210 4.98 -13.41 3.54
N VAL A 211 4.97 -12.36 2.71
CA VAL A 211 5.94 -11.26 2.79
C VAL A 211 5.25 -10.06 3.41
N ALA A 212 5.82 -9.50 4.46
CA ALA A 212 5.19 -8.35 5.13
C ALA A 212 6.23 -7.36 5.67
N ASP A 213 5.78 -6.18 6.10
CA ASP A 213 6.61 -5.20 6.82
C ASP A 213 7.05 -5.74 8.20
N SER A 214 7.84 -4.99 8.94
CA SER A 214 8.46 -5.39 10.22
C SER A 214 7.50 -5.88 11.31
N LYS A 215 6.20 -5.68 11.14
CA LYS A 215 5.15 -6.02 12.11
C LYS A 215 5.00 -7.52 12.41
N PRO A 216 5.21 -8.48 11.46
CA PRO A 216 5.18 -9.90 11.78
C PRO A 216 6.28 -10.36 12.74
N VAL A 217 7.38 -9.62 12.87
CA VAL A 217 8.53 -10.00 13.68
C VAL A 217 8.27 -9.77 15.17
N SER A 218 7.26 -10.47 15.71
CA SER A 218 7.06 -10.66 17.14
C SER A 218 7.12 -12.15 17.46
N TYR A 219 7.55 -12.49 18.67
CA TYR A 219 7.59 -13.90 19.10
C TYR A 219 6.24 -14.61 18.88
N THR A 220 5.14 -13.95 19.25
CA THR A 220 3.78 -14.50 19.11
C THR A 220 3.40 -14.77 17.66
N ASN A 221 3.68 -13.80 16.75
CA ASN A 221 3.33 -13.94 15.34
C ASN A 221 4.19 -15.02 14.65
N VAL A 222 5.50 -15.01 14.91
CA VAL A 222 6.41 -16.04 14.37
C VAL A 222 6.02 -17.42 14.85
N THR A 223 5.69 -17.58 16.14
CA THR A 223 5.19 -18.86 16.67
C THR A 223 3.90 -19.31 15.96
N ALA A 224 2.96 -18.40 15.71
CA ALA A 224 1.71 -18.73 15.04
C ALA A 224 1.93 -19.09 13.55
N LEU A 225 2.79 -18.37 12.83
CA LEU A 225 3.13 -18.67 11.44
C LEU A 225 3.78 -20.04 11.30
N LEU A 226 4.79 -20.34 12.15
CA LEU A 226 5.47 -21.64 12.16
C LEU A 226 4.52 -22.77 12.52
N ALA A 227 3.65 -22.59 13.52
CA ALA A 227 2.66 -23.58 13.92
C ALA A 227 1.61 -23.86 12.82
N ALA A 228 1.33 -22.87 11.99
CA ALA A 228 0.42 -22.98 10.86
C ALA A 228 1.09 -23.50 9.57
N GLY A 229 2.40 -23.73 9.58
CA GLY A 229 3.15 -24.15 8.39
C GLY A 229 3.22 -23.08 7.30
N VAL A 230 3.12 -21.79 7.66
CA VAL A 230 3.19 -20.66 6.70
C VAL A 230 4.58 -20.07 6.73
N ASP A 231 5.25 -20.12 5.59
CA ASP A 231 6.53 -19.45 5.42
C ASP A 231 6.38 -17.94 5.39
N PHE A 232 7.39 -17.25 5.92
CA PHE A 232 7.37 -15.80 5.98
C PHE A 232 8.73 -15.17 5.66
N ILE A 233 8.68 -13.90 5.19
CA ILE A 233 9.80 -12.97 5.12
C ILE A 233 9.35 -11.64 5.70
N ALA A 234 10.09 -11.10 6.66
CA ALA A 234 9.80 -9.78 7.22
C ALA A 234 11.08 -9.09 7.72
N PRO A 235 11.21 -7.75 7.60
CA PRO A 235 12.36 -7.04 8.13
C PRO A 235 12.33 -6.99 9.67
N VAL A 236 13.51 -7.12 10.27
CA VAL A 236 13.68 -6.98 11.70
C VAL A 236 13.57 -5.51 12.08
N PRO A 237 12.75 -5.14 13.08
CA PRO A 237 12.74 -3.77 13.59
C PRO A 237 14.13 -3.34 14.05
N ALA A 238 14.56 -2.13 13.66
CA ALA A 238 15.91 -1.63 13.98
C ALA A 238 16.22 -1.69 15.49
N ALA A 239 15.22 -1.47 16.35
CA ALA A 239 15.41 -1.57 17.80
C ALA A 239 15.73 -2.99 18.32
N GLN A 240 15.53 -4.03 17.50
CA GLN A 240 15.83 -5.43 17.89
C GLN A 240 17.22 -5.91 17.44
N VAL A 241 17.92 -5.11 16.65
CA VAL A 241 19.31 -5.42 16.21
C VAL A 241 20.22 -4.32 16.71
N LYS A 242 21.25 -4.71 17.45
CA LYS A 242 22.23 -3.76 17.96
C LYS A 242 23.20 -3.34 16.86
N ASP A 243 23.58 -2.07 16.85
CA ASP A 243 24.52 -1.52 15.86
C ASP A 243 25.90 -2.21 15.92
N GLU A 244 26.30 -2.71 17.10
CA GLU A 244 27.56 -3.45 17.26
C GLU A 244 27.58 -4.75 16.42
N LEU A 245 26.42 -5.39 16.23
CA LEU A 245 26.33 -6.55 15.35
C LEU A 245 26.67 -6.15 13.92
N TYR A 246 26.08 -5.07 13.43
CA TYR A 246 26.32 -4.59 12.07
C TYR A 246 27.75 -4.09 11.87
N ALA A 247 28.31 -3.41 12.87
CA ALA A 247 29.68 -2.90 12.84
C ALA A 247 30.75 -4.03 12.81
N ALA A 248 30.39 -5.22 13.29
CA ALA A 248 31.27 -6.38 13.28
C ALA A 248 31.24 -7.17 11.96
N LEU A 249 30.36 -6.81 11.02
CA LEU A 249 30.22 -7.55 9.74
C LEU A 249 31.30 -7.12 8.76
N ASP A 250 31.89 -8.11 8.09
CA ASP A 250 32.82 -7.88 6.99
C ASP A 250 32.07 -7.88 5.64
N LEU A 251 31.93 -6.69 5.06
CA LEU A 251 31.27 -6.52 3.77
C LEU A 251 31.97 -7.29 2.62
N ALA A 252 33.25 -7.59 2.74
CA ALA A 252 33.98 -8.36 1.72
C ALA A 252 33.51 -9.81 1.66
N GLN A 253 33.04 -10.37 2.76
CA GLN A 253 32.51 -11.74 2.82
C GLN A 253 31.04 -11.82 2.35
N ALA A 254 30.36 -10.67 2.19
CA ALA A 254 28.97 -10.65 1.82
C ALA A 254 28.78 -10.96 0.32
N GLN A 255 27.86 -11.88 0.03
CA GLN A 255 27.47 -12.27 -1.33
C GLN A 255 26.79 -11.10 -2.05
N ALA A 256 27.19 -10.82 -3.28
CA ALA A 256 26.51 -9.85 -4.13
C ALA A 256 25.15 -10.40 -4.59
N VAL A 257 24.14 -9.53 -4.65
CA VAL A 257 22.80 -9.87 -5.13
C VAL A 257 22.58 -9.28 -6.52
N ASP A 258 22.29 -10.13 -7.49
CA ASP A 258 21.97 -9.72 -8.86
C ASP A 258 20.49 -9.31 -8.95
N TRP A 259 20.20 -8.12 -8.43
CA TRP A 259 18.87 -7.50 -8.52
C TRP A 259 19.01 -5.98 -8.66
N VAL A 260 18.28 -5.41 -9.61
CA VAL A 260 18.27 -3.98 -9.90
C VAL A 260 16.87 -3.42 -9.66
N PRO A 261 16.71 -2.36 -8.85
CA PRO A 261 15.42 -1.69 -8.71
C PRO A 261 14.90 -1.17 -10.06
N GLU A 262 13.61 -1.28 -10.30
CA GLU A 262 12.97 -0.81 -11.55
C GLU A 262 13.32 0.67 -11.86
N ARG A 263 13.41 1.52 -10.81
CA ARG A 263 13.83 2.94 -10.92
C ARG A 263 15.25 3.14 -11.41
N ASP A 264 16.10 2.12 -11.30
CA ASP A 264 17.52 2.17 -11.65
C ASP A 264 17.83 1.40 -12.94
N ALA A 265 16.84 0.76 -13.57
CA ALA A 265 17.03 -0.08 -14.75
C ALA A 265 17.71 0.68 -15.93
N GLY A 266 17.38 1.97 -16.09
CA GLY A 266 17.95 2.83 -17.14
C GLY A 266 19.26 3.53 -16.77
N LYS A 267 19.76 3.36 -15.53
CA LYS A 267 21.00 4.03 -15.08
C LYS A 267 22.25 3.20 -15.43
N PRO A 268 23.42 3.85 -15.58
CA PRO A 268 24.69 3.15 -15.64
C PRO A 268 24.91 2.24 -14.42
N ALA A 269 25.59 1.12 -14.57
CA ALA A 269 25.80 0.15 -13.49
C ALA A 269 26.45 0.78 -12.24
N THR A 270 27.34 1.76 -12.42
CA THR A 270 28.03 2.49 -11.33
C THR A 270 27.11 3.40 -10.50
N GLU A 271 25.94 3.76 -11.02
CA GLU A 271 24.97 4.64 -10.35
C GLU A 271 23.77 3.86 -9.78
N ARG A 272 23.73 2.54 -10.03
CA ARG A 272 22.66 1.69 -9.54
C ARG A 272 22.85 1.38 -8.06
N GLU A 273 21.75 1.28 -7.34
CA GLU A 273 21.76 0.71 -6.00
C GLU A 273 22.18 -0.75 -6.09
N SER A 274 23.15 -1.15 -5.26
CA SER A 274 23.60 -2.54 -5.17
C SER A 274 23.39 -3.10 -3.76
N TYR A 275 23.23 -4.42 -3.70
CA TYR A 275 22.96 -5.15 -2.47
C TYR A 275 23.98 -6.25 -2.25
N ARG A 276 24.32 -6.47 -0.98
CA ARG A 276 25.09 -7.62 -0.52
C ARG A 276 24.38 -8.26 0.66
N VAL A 277 24.52 -9.56 0.83
CA VAL A 277 23.86 -10.31 1.90
C VAL A 277 24.83 -11.22 2.63
N LEU A 278 24.61 -11.35 3.94
CA LEU A 278 25.16 -12.38 4.80
C LEU A 278 24.00 -13.12 5.47
N GLU A 279 24.27 -14.29 6.01
CA GLU A 279 23.27 -15.08 6.71
C GLU A 279 23.80 -15.54 8.06
N ASP A 280 22.93 -15.49 9.08
CA ASP A 280 23.13 -16.14 10.36
C ASP A 280 21.82 -16.72 10.92
N THR A 281 21.88 -17.27 12.12
CA THR A 281 20.70 -17.81 12.81
C THR A 281 20.30 -16.89 13.94
N HIS A 282 19.03 -16.44 13.92
CA HIS A 282 18.45 -15.70 15.02
C HIS A 282 17.61 -16.62 15.92
N THR A 283 17.84 -16.51 17.22
CA THR A 283 17.11 -17.28 18.23
C THR A 283 16.04 -16.39 18.88
N MET A 284 14.78 -16.81 18.79
CA MET A 284 13.65 -16.15 19.44
C MET A 284 13.15 -17.00 20.60
N ALA A 285 13.14 -16.45 21.79
CA ALA A 285 12.61 -17.09 23.00
C ALA A 285 11.39 -16.34 23.52
N GLY A 286 10.41 -17.08 24.03
CA GLY A 286 9.25 -16.50 24.70
C GLY A 286 9.58 -15.97 26.08
N ARG A 287 8.63 -15.30 26.69
CA ARG A 287 8.78 -14.73 28.05
C ARG A 287 8.78 -15.78 29.15
N ARG A 288 8.11 -16.92 28.94
CA ARG A 288 7.99 -18.01 29.92
C ARG A 288 9.02 -19.08 29.61
N LYS A 289 9.61 -19.69 30.63
CA LYS A 289 10.61 -20.76 30.49
C LYS A 289 10.13 -21.97 29.67
N ARG A 290 8.80 -22.22 29.64
CA ARG A 290 8.15 -23.30 28.88
C ARG A 290 7.84 -22.94 27.44
N ASP A 291 7.97 -21.67 27.07
CA ASP A 291 7.68 -21.24 25.71
C ASP A 291 8.72 -21.85 24.74
N PRO A 292 8.33 -22.33 23.55
CA PRO A 292 9.27 -22.89 22.60
C PRO A 292 10.33 -21.87 22.18
N VAL A 293 11.52 -22.34 21.89
CA VAL A 293 12.60 -21.54 21.32
C VAL A 293 12.65 -21.79 19.83
N HIS A 294 12.47 -20.71 19.04
CA HIS A 294 12.53 -20.80 17.58
C HIS A 294 13.90 -20.36 17.09
N ARG A 295 14.46 -21.14 16.15
CA ARG A 295 15.63 -20.76 15.39
C ARG A 295 15.19 -20.43 13.99
N VAL A 296 15.36 -19.18 13.58
CA VAL A 296 14.97 -18.68 12.25
C VAL A 296 16.18 -18.10 11.55
N ARG A 297 16.22 -18.18 10.24
CA ARG A 297 17.27 -17.60 9.43
C ARG A 297 17.16 -16.09 9.48
N ARG A 298 18.31 -15.41 9.66
CA ARG A 298 18.41 -13.97 9.58
C ARG A 298 19.32 -13.61 8.41
N ILE A 299 18.77 -12.87 7.47
CA ILE A 299 19.50 -12.38 6.30
C ILE A 299 19.90 -10.93 6.59
N LEU A 300 21.19 -10.71 6.74
CA LEU A 300 21.81 -9.41 6.97
C LEU A 300 22.06 -8.77 5.60
N VAL A 301 21.41 -7.66 5.33
CA VAL A 301 21.40 -7.01 4.03
C VAL A 301 22.14 -5.69 4.10
N HIS A 302 23.11 -5.48 3.23
CA HIS A 302 23.75 -4.19 3.00
C HIS A 302 23.23 -3.55 1.71
N SER A 303 22.85 -2.27 1.77
CA SER A 303 22.41 -1.46 0.62
C SER A 303 23.29 -0.22 0.47
N THR A 304 23.85 -0.01 -0.71
CA THR A 304 24.67 1.17 -1.00
C THR A 304 23.89 2.47 -0.90
N ALA A 305 22.61 2.47 -1.30
CA ALA A 305 21.75 3.66 -1.21
C ALA A 305 21.41 4.01 0.24
N VAL A 306 21.13 3.00 1.09
CA VAL A 306 20.87 3.19 2.52
C VAL A 306 22.13 3.73 3.20
N ALA A 307 23.30 3.14 2.95
CA ALA A 307 24.59 3.61 3.48
C ALA A 307 24.87 5.06 3.12
N ALA A 308 24.70 5.42 1.84
CA ALA A 308 24.88 6.80 1.38
C ALA A 308 23.88 7.77 2.04
N GLY A 309 22.64 7.33 2.26
CA GLY A 309 21.61 8.11 2.94
C GLY A 309 21.97 8.37 4.41
N GLN A 310 22.37 7.33 5.15
CA GLN A 310 22.76 7.42 6.55
C GLN A 310 24.01 8.29 6.74
N ARG A 311 25.02 8.13 5.89
CA ARG A 311 26.22 8.99 5.88
C ARG A 311 25.86 10.46 5.69
N ARG A 312 25.06 10.80 4.67
CA ARG A 312 24.62 12.20 4.45
C ARG A 312 23.82 12.76 5.63
N ALA A 313 22.96 11.94 6.24
CA ALA A 313 22.19 12.34 7.42
C ALA A 313 23.11 12.61 8.62
N ARG A 314 24.12 11.76 8.86
CA ARG A 314 25.15 11.93 9.90
C ARG A 314 25.95 13.20 9.67
N GLU A 315 26.49 13.41 8.47
CA GLU A 315 27.23 14.63 8.11
C GLU A 315 26.41 15.90 8.39
N LYS A 316 25.14 15.91 7.99
CA LYS A 316 24.24 17.05 8.20
C LYS A 316 23.93 17.31 9.68
N ARG A 317 23.71 16.25 10.49
CA ARG A 317 23.48 16.43 11.94
C ARG A 317 24.75 16.93 12.65
N LEU A 318 25.93 16.39 12.31
CA LEU A 318 27.21 16.81 12.86
C LEU A 318 27.55 18.25 12.50
N ALA A 319 27.36 18.67 11.25
CA ALA A 319 27.57 20.05 10.84
C ALA A 319 26.72 21.04 11.64
N ARG A 320 25.42 20.74 11.80
CA ARG A 320 24.52 21.57 12.60
C ARG A 320 24.86 21.59 14.09
N ALA A 321 25.28 20.46 14.63
CA ALA A 321 25.73 20.38 16.01
C ALA A 321 27.01 21.20 16.22
N ARG A 322 27.97 21.12 15.28
CA ARG A 322 29.22 21.90 15.30
C ARG A 322 28.93 23.39 15.36
N GLU A 323 28.08 23.91 14.45
CA GLU A 323 27.72 25.34 14.46
C GLU A 323 27.10 25.81 15.78
N GLU A 324 26.27 24.97 16.42
CA GLU A 324 25.64 25.33 17.70
C GLU A 324 26.64 25.23 18.87
N MET A 325 27.52 24.26 18.85
CA MET A 325 28.57 24.07 19.86
C MET A 325 29.66 25.17 19.76
N ASP A 326 30.09 25.52 18.56
CA ASP A 326 31.05 26.61 18.36
C ASP A 326 30.49 27.96 18.84
N ARG A 327 29.20 28.23 18.52
CA ARG A 327 28.52 29.43 19.05
C ARG A 327 28.43 29.42 20.57
N LEU A 328 28.15 28.26 21.18
CA LEU A 328 28.11 28.13 22.63
C LEU A 328 29.51 28.31 23.26
N ALA A 329 30.55 27.71 22.66
CA ALA A 329 31.93 27.85 23.11
C ALA A 329 32.39 29.33 23.06
N GLY A 330 32.07 30.04 21.97
CA GLY A 330 32.35 31.48 21.85
C GLY A 330 31.56 32.36 22.82
N ALA A 331 30.44 31.90 23.36
CA ALA A 331 29.61 32.61 24.31
C ALA A 331 29.84 32.18 25.79
N ALA A 332 30.66 31.16 26.02
CA ALA A 332 31.01 30.66 27.36
C ALA A 332 31.72 31.76 28.16
N GLY A 333 31.45 31.84 29.46
CA GLY A 333 31.94 32.92 30.33
C GLY A 333 31.20 34.26 30.22
N GLY A 334 30.33 34.43 29.18
CA GLY A 334 29.53 35.62 29.01
C GLY A 334 28.28 35.63 29.89
N ARG A 335 27.51 36.75 29.83
CA ARG A 335 26.33 37.04 30.66
C ARG A 335 25.32 35.89 30.77
N HIS A 336 25.09 35.18 29.66
CA HIS A 336 24.10 34.11 29.62
C HIS A 336 24.66 32.74 29.97
N TYR A 337 25.96 32.50 29.79
CA TYR A 337 26.66 31.22 29.99
C TYR A 337 27.86 31.37 30.94
N GLY A 338 27.63 32.09 32.06
CA GLY A 338 28.68 32.39 33.07
C GLY A 338 28.85 31.30 34.11
N THR A 339 28.17 30.16 34.04
CA THR A 339 28.32 29.05 34.98
C THR A 339 28.35 27.72 34.28
N HIS A 340 29.06 26.74 34.83
CA HIS A 340 29.12 25.35 34.36
C HIS A 340 27.71 24.77 34.13
N GLN A 341 26.80 25.00 35.08
CA GLN A 341 25.45 24.48 35.02
C GLN A 341 24.68 24.98 33.77
N LYS A 342 24.75 26.30 33.49
CA LYS A 342 24.06 26.89 32.31
C LYS A 342 24.62 26.35 31.00
N ILE A 343 25.95 26.18 30.92
CA ILE A 343 26.64 25.62 29.74
C ILE A 343 26.23 24.15 29.56
N THR A 344 26.31 23.33 30.63
CA THR A 344 25.94 21.89 30.58
C THR A 344 24.48 21.67 30.15
N VAL A 345 23.55 22.43 30.71
CA VAL A 345 22.13 22.36 30.30
C VAL A 345 21.99 22.66 28.79
N ARG A 346 22.67 23.71 28.32
CA ARG A 346 22.61 24.07 26.90
C ARG A 346 23.22 23.01 26.00
N ILE A 347 24.35 22.41 26.39
CA ILE A 347 24.96 21.28 25.67
C ILE A 347 23.96 20.12 25.57
N GLY A 348 23.31 19.76 26.68
CA GLY A 348 22.31 18.69 26.70
C GLY A 348 21.15 18.94 25.71
N VAL A 349 20.66 20.19 25.64
CA VAL A 349 19.63 20.59 24.67
C VAL A 349 20.12 20.45 23.23
N ILE A 350 21.35 20.90 22.93
CA ILE A 350 21.95 20.77 21.58
C ILE A 350 22.15 19.30 21.26
N ALA A 351 22.74 18.52 22.16
CA ALA A 351 23.04 17.11 21.95
C ALA A 351 21.78 16.29 21.67
N ALA A 352 20.72 16.49 22.44
CA ALA A 352 19.43 15.82 22.24
C ALA A 352 18.76 16.27 20.92
N LYS A 353 18.71 17.58 20.66
CA LYS A 353 18.07 18.15 19.45
C LYS A 353 18.78 17.69 18.16
N ARG A 354 20.10 17.48 18.20
CA ARG A 354 20.93 17.09 17.07
C ARG A 354 21.28 15.61 17.05
N TYR A 355 20.81 14.83 18.01
CA TYR A 355 21.08 13.39 18.10
C TYR A 355 22.59 13.08 18.10
N VAL A 356 23.37 13.83 18.89
CA VAL A 356 24.83 13.66 19.02
C VAL A 356 25.27 13.32 20.46
N THR A 357 24.34 12.95 21.32
CA THR A 357 24.60 12.65 22.72
C THR A 357 25.62 11.52 22.89
N SER A 358 25.62 10.52 22.02
CA SER A 358 26.55 9.38 22.06
C SER A 358 27.99 9.78 21.75
N CYS A 359 28.18 10.70 20.78
CA CYS A 359 29.48 11.05 20.24
C CYS A 359 30.02 12.42 20.69
N LEU A 360 29.24 13.25 21.39
CA LEU A 360 29.70 14.56 21.86
C LEU A 360 30.46 14.45 23.16
N ARG A 361 31.67 14.98 23.20
CA ARG A 361 32.53 15.09 24.40
C ARG A 361 32.84 16.55 24.66
N TRP A 362 32.86 16.95 25.92
CA TRP A 362 33.15 18.33 26.31
C TRP A 362 33.81 18.43 27.67
N THR A 363 34.55 19.52 27.88
CA THR A 363 35.12 19.95 29.17
C THR A 363 34.84 21.43 29.35
N ILE A 364 34.44 21.78 30.56
CA ILE A 364 34.23 23.18 30.95
C ILE A 364 35.28 23.51 32.01
N THR A 365 36.05 24.56 31.78
CA THR A 365 37.06 25.08 32.71
C THR A 365 36.66 26.49 33.19
N GLY A 366 37.33 26.99 34.27
CA GLY A 366 36.99 28.28 34.89
C GLY A 366 35.82 28.17 35.89
N GLY A 367 35.34 29.23 36.44
CA GLY A 367 34.34 29.33 37.53
C GLY A 367 34.92 29.95 38.78
N GLU A 368 34.09 30.24 39.79
CA GLU A 368 34.51 30.88 41.07
C GLU A 368 35.38 32.14 40.89
N GLY A 369 35.00 33.04 39.95
CA GLY A 369 35.71 34.29 39.68
C GLY A 369 36.45 34.33 38.35
N GLU A 370 36.67 33.21 37.70
CA GLU A 370 37.24 33.12 36.36
C GLU A 370 36.16 32.87 35.30
N PRO A 371 36.29 33.45 34.10
CA PRO A 371 35.35 33.16 33.01
C PRO A 371 35.33 31.67 32.64
N CYS A 372 34.15 31.09 32.51
CA CYS A 372 34.01 29.73 31.99
C CYS A 372 34.49 29.63 30.56
N ALA A 373 35.22 28.57 30.21
CA ALA A 373 35.56 28.23 28.83
C ALA A 373 35.09 26.82 28.51
N LEU A 374 34.58 26.62 27.28
CA LEU A 374 34.08 25.35 26.79
C LEU A 374 34.99 24.81 25.68
N GLN A 375 35.51 23.62 25.87
CA GLN A 375 36.14 22.80 24.85
C GLN A 375 35.29 21.61 24.53
N TRP A 376 35.17 21.26 23.26
CA TRP A 376 34.36 20.14 22.85
C TRP A 376 34.90 19.48 21.57
N HIS A 377 34.56 18.21 21.37
CA HIS A 377 34.85 17.47 20.13
C HIS A 377 33.85 16.33 19.94
N PHE A 378 33.81 15.80 18.73
CA PHE A 378 33.13 14.54 18.49
C PHE A 378 34.12 13.38 18.68
N ASP A 379 33.66 12.34 19.38
CA ASP A 379 34.35 11.10 19.56
C ASP A 379 34.46 10.33 18.26
N GLN A 380 35.64 10.22 17.68
CA GLN A 380 35.87 9.62 16.38
C GLN A 380 35.65 8.11 16.38
N ASP A 381 35.91 7.42 17.50
CA ASP A 381 35.70 5.97 17.60
C ASP A 381 34.21 5.63 17.57
N VAL A 382 33.38 6.41 18.24
CA VAL A 382 31.92 6.28 18.19
C VAL A 382 31.40 6.55 16.76
N LEU A 383 31.91 7.59 16.11
CA LEU A 383 31.52 7.91 14.74
C LEU A 383 31.97 6.84 13.74
N ALA A 384 33.14 6.24 13.96
CA ALA A 384 33.62 5.14 13.12
C ALA A 384 32.75 3.88 13.29
N ALA A 385 32.34 3.57 14.52
CA ALA A 385 31.43 2.46 14.81
C ALA A 385 30.05 2.68 14.17
N GLU A 386 29.49 3.91 14.28
CA GLU A 386 28.25 4.27 13.56
C GLU A 386 28.40 4.12 12.03
N ALA A 387 29.55 4.52 11.49
CA ALA A 387 29.82 4.44 10.05
C ALA A 387 29.97 2.99 9.57
N ALA A 388 30.51 2.11 10.39
CA ALA A 388 30.66 0.68 10.08
C ALA A 388 29.29 -0.04 10.00
N ALA A 389 28.30 0.46 10.74
CA ALA A 389 26.93 -0.06 10.69
C ALA A 389 26.09 0.49 9.53
N ASP A 390 26.57 1.52 8.78
CA ASP A 390 25.82 2.13 7.68
C ASP A 390 25.44 1.12 6.59
N GLY A 391 24.22 1.22 6.13
CA GLY A 391 23.70 0.42 5.01
C GLY A 391 23.14 -0.94 5.42
N TRP A 392 23.42 -1.40 6.63
CA TRP A 392 22.97 -2.69 7.10
C TRP A 392 21.56 -2.66 7.69
N TRP A 393 20.81 -3.72 7.40
CA TRP A 393 19.51 -4.04 7.99
C TRP A 393 19.28 -5.55 7.88
N ALA A 394 18.23 -6.09 8.48
CA ALA A 394 18.04 -7.53 8.55
C ALA A 394 16.62 -7.96 8.16
N LEU A 395 16.51 -9.16 7.55
CA LEU A 395 15.27 -9.90 7.35
C LEU A 395 15.27 -11.16 8.22
N LEU A 396 14.10 -11.58 8.69
CA LEU A 396 13.86 -12.92 9.21
C LEU A 396 13.02 -13.72 8.23
N THR A 397 13.32 -15.02 8.15
CA THR A 397 12.56 -15.96 7.31
C THR A 397 12.55 -17.35 7.92
N SER A 398 11.45 -18.09 7.68
CA SER A 398 11.33 -19.52 7.97
C SER A 398 11.76 -20.41 6.80
N ILE A 399 11.90 -19.84 5.59
CA ILE A 399 12.23 -20.61 4.39
C ILE A 399 13.59 -21.32 4.58
N PRO A 400 13.66 -22.64 4.39
CA PRO A 400 14.92 -23.38 4.46
C PRO A 400 15.96 -22.91 3.43
N ALA A 401 17.25 -23.05 3.75
CA ALA A 401 18.35 -22.62 2.85
C ALA A 401 18.36 -23.41 1.54
N GLU A 402 17.87 -24.64 1.57
CA GLU A 402 17.76 -25.54 0.42
C GLU A 402 16.69 -25.08 -0.58
N GLN A 403 15.68 -24.32 -0.12
CA GLN A 403 14.60 -23.80 -0.96
C GLN A 403 14.92 -22.42 -1.54
N ALA A 404 15.59 -21.55 -0.76
CA ALA A 404 15.96 -20.22 -1.25
C ALA A 404 17.24 -19.72 -0.58
N GLY A 405 18.21 -19.29 -1.38
CA GLY A 405 19.42 -18.62 -0.91
C GLY A 405 19.13 -17.22 -0.32
N PRO A 406 20.11 -16.64 0.40
CA PRO A 406 19.94 -15.34 1.04
C PRO A 406 19.65 -14.20 0.03
N ASP A 407 20.20 -14.28 -1.18
CA ASP A 407 19.94 -13.40 -2.31
C ASP A 407 18.49 -13.49 -2.79
N GLN A 408 17.95 -14.71 -2.93
CA GLN A 408 16.56 -14.94 -3.33
C GLN A 408 15.57 -14.44 -2.27
N ILE A 409 15.90 -14.61 -0.97
CA ILE A 409 15.08 -14.06 0.13
C ILE A 409 14.96 -12.53 0.00
N LEU A 410 16.07 -11.85 -0.29
CA LEU A 410 16.04 -10.41 -0.52
C LEU A 410 15.18 -10.05 -1.74
N VAL A 411 15.32 -10.76 -2.86
CA VAL A 411 14.53 -10.51 -4.07
C VAL A 411 13.03 -10.71 -3.80
N HIS A 412 12.65 -11.73 -3.04
CA HIS A 412 11.26 -11.94 -2.63
C HIS A 412 10.74 -10.77 -1.78
N TYR A 413 11.53 -10.30 -0.83
CA TYR A 413 11.18 -9.14 -0.01
C TYR A 413 11.05 -7.85 -0.84
N LYS A 414 11.92 -7.64 -1.82
CA LYS A 414 11.87 -6.43 -2.68
C LYS A 414 10.58 -6.34 -3.51
N GLY A 415 9.83 -7.42 -3.65
CA GLY A 415 8.47 -7.42 -4.18
C GLY A 415 7.46 -6.63 -3.33
N GLN A 416 7.77 -6.28 -2.08
CA GLN A 416 6.90 -5.51 -1.18
C GLN A 416 6.47 -4.15 -1.76
N GLY A 417 7.29 -3.53 -2.61
CA GLY A 417 6.92 -2.32 -3.34
C GLY A 417 5.67 -2.46 -4.22
N THR A 418 5.20 -3.68 -4.45
CA THR A 418 3.96 -3.94 -5.19
C THR A 418 2.73 -3.57 -4.36
N VAL A 419 2.69 -3.89 -3.06
CA VAL A 419 1.57 -3.51 -2.19
C VAL A 419 1.57 -1.99 -1.95
N GLU A 420 2.74 -1.36 -1.84
CA GLU A 420 2.85 0.09 -1.72
C GLU A 420 2.25 0.81 -2.95
N ARG A 421 2.50 0.29 -4.17
CA ARG A 421 1.87 0.80 -5.40
C ARG A 421 0.35 0.67 -5.35
N ARG A 422 -0.20 -0.45 -4.88
CA ARG A 422 -1.64 -0.63 -4.76
C ARG A 422 -2.26 0.34 -3.74
N TYR A 423 -1.57 0.66 -2.67
CA TYR A 423 -2.03 1.73 -1.77
C TYR A 423 -1.97 3.12 -2.41
N HIS A 424 -1.00 3.36 -3.29
CA HIS A 424 -0.98 4.60 -4.08
C HIS A 424 -2.18 4.68 -5.04
N ASP A 425 -2.53 3.57 -5.72
CA ASP A 425 -3.70 3.50 -6.60
C ASP A 425 -5.00 3.67 -5.79
N PHE A 426 -5.10 3.03 -4.63
CA PHE A 426 -6.24 3.08 -3.71
C PHE A 426 -6.51 4.50 -3.19
N LYS A 427 -5.46 5.21 -2.76
CA LYS A 427 -5.55 6.58 -2.23
C LYS A 427 -5.63 7.65 -3.32
N GLY A 428 -5.06 7.39 -4.49
CA GLY A 428 -5.02 8.30 -5.63
C GLY A 428 -6.21 8.11 -6.58
N PRO A 429 -6.08 7.33 -7.67
CA PRO A 429 -7.11 7.22 -8.70
C PRO A 429 -8.48 6.79 -8.18
N LEU A 430 -8.54 5.88 -7.21
CA LEU A 430 -9.80 5.36 -6.67
C LEU A 430 -10.40 6.22 -5.56
N ALA A 431 -9.69 7.27 -5.14
CA ALA A 431 -10.14 8.31 -4.22
C ALA A 431 -10.87 7.75 -2.98
N VAL A 432 -10.17 6.90 -2.21
CA VAL A 432 -10.74 6.34 -0.96
C VAL A 432 -11.10 7.44 0.06
N ALA A 433 -10.45 8.58 0.00
CA ALA A 433 -10.74 9.73 0.85
C ALA A 433 -10.95 10.99 -0.01
N PRO A 434 -11.79 11.95 0.43
CA PRO A 434 -12.53 11.95 1.69
C PRO A 434 -13.77 11.04 1.67
N VAL A 435 -14.09 10.44 2.83
CA VAL A 435 -15.28 9.61 3.03
C VAL A 435 -16.40 10.49 3.60
N PHE A 436 -17.58 10.48 2.95
CA PHE A 436 -18.72 11.32 3.29
C PHE A 436 -19.93 10.52 3.83
N VAL A 437 -19.70 9.38 4.48
CA VAL A 437 -20.74 8.58 5.12
C VAL A 437 -20.65 8.70 6.64
N GLN A 438 -21.79 8.63 7.34
CA GLN A 438 -21.88 8.96 8.75
C GLN A 438 -21.71 7.76 9.70
N HIS A 439 -22.06 6.53 9.26
CA HIS A 439 -22.02 5.35 10.10
C HIS A 439 -20.78 4.51 9.84
N ASN A 440 -20.12 4.02 10.88
CA ASN A 440 -18.91 3.20 10.76
C ASN A 440 -19.13 1.94 9.90
N ARG A 441 -20.30 1.28 9.98
CA ARG A 441 -20.66 0.14 9.11
C ARG A 441 -20.64 0.52 7.63
N ARG A 442 -21.18 1.71 7.26
CA ARG A 442 -21.17 2.19 5.87
C ARG A 442 -19.78 2.61 5.41
N VAL A 443 -18.95 3.14 6.33
CA VAL A 443 -17.56 3.45 6.04
C VAL A 443 -16.81 2.16 5.70
N ALA A 444 -16.96 1.12 6.51
CA ALA A 444 -16.34 -0.18 6.25
C ALA A 444 -16.81 -0.78 4.91
N ALA A 445 -18.12 -0.76 4.64
CA ALA A 445 -18.69 -1.25 3.40
C ALA A 445 -18.19 -0.48 2.17
N LEU A 446 -18.14 0.87 2.25
CA LEU A 446 -17.63 1.70 1.15
C LEU A 446 -16.14 1.44 0.88
N ILE A 447 -15.33 1.28 1.92
CA ILE A 447 -13.91 0.93 1.77
C ILE A 447 -13.77 -0.42 1.08
N GLN A 448 -14.59 -1.41 1.46
CA GLN A 448 -14.59 -2.72 0.80
C GLN A 448 -14.97 -2.63 -0.67
N VAL A 449 -15.97 -1.81 -1.03
CA VAL A 449 -16.32 -1.52 -2.44
C VAL A 449 -15.11 -0.94 -3.19
N ILE A 450 -14.34 -0.05 -2.55
CA ILE A 450 -13.14 0.52 -3.17
C ILE A 450 -12.02 -0.52 -3.28
N CYS A 451 -11.93 -1.48 -2.35
CA CYS A 451 -11.04 -2.62 -2.49
C CYS A 451 -11.42 -3.52 -3.68
N LEU A 452 -12.71 -3.74 -3.93
CA LEU A 452 -13.19 -4.42 -5.14
C LEU A 452 -12.84 -3.63 -6.41
N ALA A 453 -12.98 -2.31 -6.38
CA ALA A 453 -12.53 -1.46 -7.48
C ALA A 453 -11.01 -1.59 -7.72
N LEU A 454 -10.20 -1.66 -6.66
CA LEU A 454 -8.76 -1.88 -6.76
C LEU A 454 -8.43 -3.26 -7.35
N LEU A 455 -9.19 -4.29 -7.00
CA LEU A 455 -9.06 -5.62 -7.61
C LEU A 455 -9.28 -5.55 -9.12
N VAL A 456 -10.41 -4.97 -9.57
CA VAL A 456 -10.73 -4.82 -11.00
C VAL A 456 -9.68 -3.97 -11.72
N PHE A 457 -9.28 -2.84 -11.13
CA PHE A 457 -8.21 -1.97 -11.65
C PHE A 457 -6.90 -2.75 -11.87
N SER A 458 -6.52 -3.57 -10.90
CA SER A 458 -5.30 -4.35 -10.94
C SER A 458 -5.35 -5.50 -11.95
N LEU A 459 -6.51 -6.15 -12.08
CA LEU A 459 -6.74 -7.20 -13.08
C LEU A 459 -6.65 -6.65 -14.50
N ILE A 460 -7.24 -5.48 -14.77
CA ILE A 460 -7.14 -4.79 -16.07
C ILE A 460 -5.67 -4.47 -16.40
N GLU A 461 -4.92 -3.93 -15.44
CA GLU A 461 -3.49 -3.66 -15.63
C GLU A 461 -2.70 -4.94 -15.92
N ARG A 462 -2.95 -6.01 -15.15
CA ARG A 462 -2.30 -7.32 -15.36
C ARG A 462 -2.64 -7.92 -16.72
N GLN A 463 -3.90 -7.85 -17.15
CA GLN A 463 -4.34 -8.37 -18.45
C GLN A 463 -3.61 -7.69 -19.60
N VAL A 464 -3.54 -6.36 -19.62
CA VAL A 464 -2.80 -5.60 -20.64
C VAL A 464 -1.33 -6.00 -20.65
N ARG A 465 -0.68 -6.08 -19.47
CA ARG A 465 0.73 -6.47 -19.38
C ARG A 465 0.97 -7.90 -19.87
N ARG A 466 0.11 -8.86 -19.54
CA ARG A 466 0.23 -10.24 -20.01
C ARG A 466 0.06 -10.36 -21.51
N ALA A 467 -0.89 -9.64 -22.08
CA ALA A 467 -1.13 -9.63 -23.52
C ALA A 467 0.04 -9.03 -24.33
N LEU A 468 0.85 -8.15 -23.72
CA LEU A 468 2.06 -7.60 -24.32
C LEU A 468 3.26 -8.56 -24.31
N GLY A 469 3.12 -9.75 -23.73
CA GLY A 469 4.18 -10.76 -23.68
C GLY A 469 5.32 -10.45 -22.71
N ALA A 470 6.52 -10.99 -23.00
CA ALA A 470 7.66 -10.95 -22.05
C ALA A 470 8.15 -9.54 -21.71
N GLU A 471 8.18 -8.62 -22.67
CA GLU A 471 8.66 -7.25 -22.46
C GLU A 471 7.69 -6.42 -21.64
N GLN A 472 6.39 -6.71 -21.68
CA GLN A 472 5.32 -5.98 -20.99
C GLN A 472 5.36 -4.46 -21.23
N THR A 473 5.81 -4.03 -22.41
CA THR A 473 5.96 -2.62 -22.77
C THR A 473 5.24 -2.29 -24.07
N MET A 474 4.73 -1.05 -24.18
CA MET A 474 4.07 -0.54 -25.39
C MET A 474 4.43 0.92 -25.62
N ILE A 475 4.11 1.41 -26.82
CA ILE A 475 4.19 2.82 -27.23
C ILE A 475 2.79 3.45 -27.25
N GLY A 476 2.70 4.77 -27.41
CA GLY A 476 1.44 5.50 -27.55
C GLY A 476 0.82 5.98 -26.24
N LEU A 477 1.35 5.57 -25.09
CA LEU A 477 0.84 6.00 -23.77
C LEU A 477 1.32 7.42 -23.39
N TYR A 478 2.41 7.89 -23.98
CA TYR A 478 2.96 9.23 -23.74
C TYR A 478 3.13 10.00 -25.06
N PRO A 479 3.05 11.34 -25.03
CA PRO A 479 3.19 12.19 -26.23
C PRO A 479 4.51 12.02 -26.98
N ASP A 480 5.60 11.69 -26.28
CA ASP A 480 6.93 11.41 -26.84
C ASP A 480 7.04 10.00 -27.43
N ASN A 481 5.98 9.24 -27.42
CA ASN A 481 5.87 7.88 -27.97
C ASN A 481 6.94 6.90 -27.46
N ARG A 482 7.51 7.17 -26.29
CA ARG A 482 8.48 6.28 -25.65
C ARG A 482 7.85 4.94 -25.28
N ARG A 483 8.65 3.88 -25.33
CA ARG A 483 8.25 2.55 -24.91
C ARG A 483 8.21 2.48 -23.38
N VAL A 484 7.07 2.14 -22.80
CA VAL A 484 6.86 2.08 -21.36
C VAL A 484 5.99 0.90 -20.95
N ARG A 485 6.16 0.45 -19.73
CA ARG A 485 5.28 -0.54 -19.09
C ARG A 485 3.94 0.14 -18.73
N PRO A 486 2.79 -0.35 -19.23
CA PRO A 486 1.49 0.25 -18.90
C PRO A 486 1.21 0.20 -17.40
N THR A 487 0.67 1.28 -16.87
CA THR A 487 0.09 1.32 -15.52
C THR A 487 -1.43 1.41 -15.62
N GLY A 488 -2.14 0.89 -14.63
CA GLY A 488 -3.60 1.01 -14.59
C GLY A 488 -4.05 2.45 -14.79
N ARG A 489 -3.38 3.41 -14.15
CA ARG A 489 -3.67 4.84 -14.31
C ARG A 489 -3.60 5.32 -15.75
N MET A 490 -2.59 4.90 -16.53
CA MET A 490 -2.47 5.29 -17.94
C MET A 490 -3.52 4.61 -18.81
N ILE A 491 -3.81 3.33 -18.52
CA ILE A 491 -4.86 2.58 -19.22
C ILE A 491 -6.22 3.29 -19.03
N PHE A 492 -6.60 3.58 -17.80
CA PHE A 492 -7.87 4.27 -17.50
C PHE A 492 -7.90 5.70 -18.04
N TYR A 493 -6.77 6.41 -18.07
CA TYR A 493 -6.67 7.74 -18.68
C TYR A 493 -7.04 7.70 -20.16
N HIS A 494 -6.44 6.79 -20.95
CA HIS A 494 -6.73 6.69 -22.39
C HIS A 494 -8.11 6.14 -22.68
N LEU A 495 -8.59 5.14 -21.94
CA LEU A 495 -9.96 4.64 -22.08
C LEU A 495 -10.98 5.71 -21.66
N GLY A 496 -10.67 6.57 -20.70
CA GLY A 496 -11.56 7.63 -20.21
C GLY A 496 -11.99 8.65 -21.26
N GLU A 497 -11.27 8.72 -22.39
CA GLU A 497 -11.62 9.59 -23.53
C GLU A 497 -12.64 8.97 -24.51
N LEU A 498 -13.03 7.69 -24.32
CA LEU A 498 -14.05 7.06 -25.14
C LEU A 498 -15.42 7.67 -24.86
N THR A 499 -16.16 7.99 -25.92
CA THR A 499 -17.55 8.50 -25.83
C THR A 499 -18.51 7.64 -26.63
N LEU A 500 -19.77 7.61 -26.19
CA LEU A 500 -20.87 6.93 -26.86
C LEU A 500 -21.80 7.98 -27.43
N ARG A 501 -21.97 7.94 -28.73
CA ARG A 501 -22.93 8.80 -29.45
C ARG A 501 -24.21 8.03 -29.68
N ILE A 502 -25.31 8.53 -29.15
CA ILE A 502 -26.65 7.98 -29.28
C ILE A 502 -27.42 8.87 -30.24
N GLY A 503 -27.75 8.31 -31.41
CA GLY A 503 -28.57 8.98 -32.41
C GLY A 503 -30.06 8.87 -32.10
N ASN A 504 -30.90 9.18 -33.09
CA ASN A 504 -32.33 8.94 -33.01
C ASN A 504 -32.64 7.43 -32.92
N THR A 505 -33.86 7.09 -32.57
CA THR A 505 -34.40 5.72 -32.33
C THR A 505 -34.11 4.67 -33.41
N THR A 506 -33.69 5.08 -34.60
CA THR A 506 -33.38 4.18 -35.74
C THR A 506 -31.92 3.83 -35.91
N ASP A 507 -31.00 4.66 -35.39
CA ASP A 507 -29.56 4.43 -35.55
C ASP A 507 -28.96 3.78 -34.30
N PRO A 508 -28.15 2.71 -34.45
CA PRO A 508 -27.49 2.10 -33.31
C PRO A 508 -26.50 3.09 -32.70
N PRO A 509 -26.32 3.05 -31.37
CA PRO A 509 -25.28 3.84 -30.70
C PRO A 509 -23.91 3.57 -31.30
N THR A 510 -23.07 4.59 -31.46
CA THR A 510 -21.73 4.48 -32.02
C THR A 510 -20.66 4.93 -31.02
N VAL A 511 -19.60 4.14 -30.89
CA VAL A 511 -18.45 4.49 -30.04
C VAL A 511 -17.51 5.38 -30.84
N GLN A 512 -17.15 6.51 -30.24
CA GLN A 512 -16.16 7.43 -30.81
C GLN A 512 -14.78 7.09 -30.24
N ILE A 513 -13.86 6.71 -31.12
CA ILE A 513 -12.46 6.41 -30.82
C ILE A 513 -11.61 7.50 -31.45
N THR A 514 -10.83 8.19 -30.66
CA THR A 514 -10.04 9.35 -31.11
C THR A 514 -8.56 9.02 -31.33
N ARG A 515 -8.07 7.92 -30.76
CA ARG A 515 -6.64 7.57 -30.78
C ARG A 515 -6.42 6.08 -31.03
N GLY A 516 -5.40 5.74 -31.81
CA GLY A 516 -5.01 4.35 -32.08
C GLY A 516 -4.63 3.54 -30.83
N VAL A 517 -4.10 4.19 -29.79
CA VAL A 517 -3.77 3.54 -28.52
C VAL A 517 -5.01 2.99 -27.80
N GLN A 518 -6.17 3.60 -27.98
CA GLN A 518 -7.42 3.11 -27.40
C GLN A 518 -7.83 1.77 -28.03
N LEU A 519 -7.74 1.67 -29.37
CA LEU A 519 -7.99 0.41 -30.07
C LEU A 519 -7.03 -0.68 -29.62
N HIS A 520 -5.75 -0.35 -29.53
CA HIS A 520 -4.74 -1.30 -29.09
C HIS A 520 -4.98 -1.80 -27.66
N LEU A 521 -5.35 -0.89 -26.74
CA LEU A 521 -5.70 -1.29 -25.37
C LEU A 521 -6.93 -2.19 -25.32
N LEU A 522 -7.96 -1.90 -26.13
CA LEU A 522 -9.17 -2.73 -26.19
C LEU A 522 -8.89 -4.12 -26.77
N ASP A 523 -8.04 -4.20 -27.78
CA ASP A 523 -7.56 -5.46 -28.36
C ASP A 523 -6.81 -6.31 -27.33
N LEU A 524 -5.85 -5.69 -26.61
CA LEU A 524 -5.12 -6.36 -25.52
C LEU A 524 -6.03 -6.85 -24.38
N LEU A 525 -7.13 -6.17 -24.15
CA LEU A 525 -8.15 -6.52 -23.15
C LEU A 525 -9.16 -7.56 -23.67
N GLY A 526 -9.19 -7.81 -24.97
CA GLY A 526 -10.18 -8.68 -25.62
C GLY A 526 -11.61 -8.13 -25.54
N THR A 527 -11.75 -6.80 -25.41
CA THR A 527 -13.06 -6.16 -25.26
C THR A 527 -13.55 -5.63 -26.59
N ASP A 528 -14.62 -6.22 -27.12
CA ASP A 528 -15.30 -5.74 -28.31
C ASP A 528 -16.32 -4.65 -27.95
N ILE A 529 -15.97 -3.40 -28.27
CA ILE A 529 -16.83 -2.24 -28.02
C ILE A 529 -17.73 -1.87 -29.23
N THR A 530 -17.60 -2.61 -30.34
CA THR A 530 -18.44 -2.38 -31.52
C THR A 530 -19.84 -2.98 -31.37
N ARG A 531 -20.03 -3.80 -30.32
CA ARG A 531 -21.35 -4.36 -29.98
C ARG A 531 -22.29 -3.23 -29.57
N THR A 532 -23.39 -3.13 -30.25
CA THR A 532 -24.45 -2.12 -30.01
C THR A 532 -25.28 -2.44 -28.76
N ARG A 533 -25.15 -3.63 -28.20
CA ARG A 533 -25.77 -4.04 -26.93
C ARG A 533 -24.73 -4.86 -26.15
N TRP A 534 -24.34 -4.34 -25.02
CA TRP A 534 -23.60 -5.14 -24.03
C TRP A 534 -24.59 -6.10 -23.35
N PRO A 535 -24.19 -7.36 -23.06
CA PRO A 535 -25.07 -8.26 -22.34
C PRO A 535 -25.49 -7.61 -21.03
N GLN A 536 -26.75 -7.43 -20.82
CA GLN A 536 -27.30 -7.08 -19.51
C GLN A 536 -27.05 -8.28 -18.60
N THR A 537 -26.41 -8.06 -17.47
CA THR A 537 -26.21 -9.07 -16.42
C THR A 537 -27.51 -9.42 -15.73
#